data_a8320ed0342cc458bafcbe4bd6b0d637
#
_entry.id   a8320ed0342cc458bafcbe4bd6b0d637
#
_cell.length_a   1.000
_cell.length_b   1.000
_cell.length_c   1.000
_cell.angle_alpha   90.00
_cell.angle_beta   90.00
_cell.angle_gamma   90.00
#
_symmetry.space_group_name_H-M   'P 1'
#
loop_
_entity.id
_entity.type
_entity.pdbx_description
1 polymer ?
#
loop_
_entity_poly.entity_id
_entity_poly.type
_entity_poly.pdbx_seq_one_letter_code
_entity_poly.pdbx_strand_id
1 'polypeptide(L)'
;MRKYDEAYYQKMINELGMFKKKQPVQPEVKVVKKVVPAPAPRPVVVEEHKKIIRIPFEKRIHAADPVLKAHFNELKSDILAYGVKSRLSNSGDTFRLHTKTYVKITIAGKALKLYFALDPKDYEDTKMPLADVGHKGIYKEIPLVFKVKSDLSLRRAKQLIADAMAKDGLVQSEVVEKDWVSEIGK
;
A
#
# COMPACT_ATOMS: atom_id res chain seq x y z
N MET A 1 -10.63 -50.04 15.83
CA MET A 1 -10.73 -48.82 16.68
C MET A 1 -10.44 -49.26 18.13
N ARG A 2 -9.30 -48.88 18.69
CA ARG A 2 -8.99 -49.17 20.12
C ARG A 2 -9.77 -48.20 20.98
N LYS A 3 -10.71 -48.68 21.77
CA LYS A 3 -11.37 -47.90 22.82
C LYS A 3 -10.31 -47.58 23.89
N TYR A 4 -9.94 -46.33 23.97
CA TYR A 4 -9.08 -45.87 25.08
C TYR A 4 -9.91 -45.85 26.36
N ASP A 5 -9.41 -46.57 27.36
CA ASP A 5 -10.08 -46.73 28.64
C ASP A 5 -9.94 -45.43 29.44
N GLU A 6 -11.06 -44.87 29.88
CA GLU A 6 -11.12 -43.62 30.63
C GLU A 6 -10.32 -43.67 31.93
N ALA A 7 -10.21 -44.87 32.52
CA ALA A 7 -9.38 -45.13 33.69
C ALA A 7 -7.88 -44.93 33.43
N TYR A 8 -7.41 -45.22 32.22
CA TYR A 8 -6.02 -44.97 31.81
C TYR A 8 -5.71 -43.48 31.72
N TYR A 9 -6.63 -42.68 31.23
CA TYR A 9 -6.49 -41.22 31.18
C TYR A 9 -6.47 -40.58 32.56
N GLN A 10 -7.34 -41.02 33.45
CA GLN A 10 -7.36 -40.52 34.85
C GLN A 10 -6.07 -40.85 35.60
N LYS A 11 -5.49 -42.02 35.37
CA LYS A 11 -4.20 -42.40 35.92
C LYS A 11 -3.05 -41.54 35.44
N MET A 12 -3.03 -41.23 34.12
CA MET A 12 -2.03 -40.37 33.52
C MET A 12 -2.12 -38.92 34.05
N ILE A 13 -3.33 -38.39 34.25
CA ILE A 13 -3.54 -37.04 34.82
C ILE A 13 -3.02 -36.96 36.27
N ASN A 14 -3.24 -38.00 37.08
CA ASN A 14 -2.87 -38.01 38.46
C ASN A 14 -1.36 -38.28 38.69
N GLU A 15 -0.76 -39.18 37.91
CA GLU A 15 0.66 -39.55 38.05
C GLU A 15 1.62 -38.58 37.38
N LEU A 16 1.28 -38.03 36.25
CA LEU A 16 2.15 -37.11 35.51
C LEU A 16 1.93 -35.63 35.83
N GLY A 17 0.93 -35.28 36.64
CA GLY A 17 0.69 -33.90 37.09
C GLY A 17 0.46 -32.91 35.98
N MET A 18 0.11 -33.37 34.75
CA MET A 18 0.11 -32.56 33.55
C MET A 18 -1.03 -31.54 33.47
N PHE A 19 -2.01 -31.59 34.37
CA PHE A 19 -3.13 -30.63 34.38
C PHE A 19 -3.55 -30.19 35.77
N LYS A 20 -2.59 -29.91 36.68
CA LYS A 20 -2.94 -29.19 37.91
C LYS A 20 -3.35 -27.76 37.51
N LYS A 21 -4.66 -27.53 37.39
CA LYS A 21 -5.23 -26.16 37.32
C LYS A 21 -4.72 -25.42 38.55
N LYS A 22 -3.85 -24.42 38.37
CA LYS A 22 -3.53 -23.46 39.41
C LYS A 22 -4.83 -22.81 39.82
N GLN A 23 -5.29 -23.10 41.03
CA GLN A 23 -6.36 -22.32 41.63
C GLN A 23 -5.88 -20.88 41.78
N PRO A 24 -6.68 -19.89 41.44
CA PRO A 24 -6.31 -18.50 41.68
C PRO A 24 -6.25 -18.28 43.20
N VAL A 25 -5.06 -17.99 43.69
CA VAL A 25 -4.83 -17.54 45.06
C VAL A 25 -5.49 -16.17 45.14
N GLN A 26 -6.58 -16.08 45.90
CA GLN A 26 -7.19 -14.78 46.22
C GLN A 26 -6.25 -14.11 47.24
N PRO A 27 -5.69 -12.94 46.96
CA PRO A 27 -5.00 -12.16 47.96
C PRO A 27 -6.04 -11.58 48.92
N GLU A 28 -5.93 -11.92 50.22
CA GLU A 28 -6.64 -11.23 51.28
C GLU A 28 -6.25 -9.77 51.28
N VAL A 29 -7.15 -8.93 50.78
CA VAL A 29 -7.00 -7.47 50.80
C VAL A 29 -7.37 -6.97 52.19
N LYS A 30 -6.37 -6.70 53.03
CA LYS A 30 -6.55 -5.83 54.20
C LYS A 30 -6.89 -4.43 53.72
N VAL A 31 -8.16 -4.06 53.85
CA VAL A 31 -8.68 -2.74 53.53
C VAL A 31 -8.09 -1.71 54.48
N VAL A 32 -7.02 -1.04 54.06
CA VAL A 32 -6.58 0.21 54.65
C VAL A 32 -7.22 1.32 53.79
N LYS A 33 -8.27 1.93 54.30
CA LYS A 33 -8.90 3.09 53.71
C LYS A 33 -7.94 4.28 53.78
N LYS A 34 -7.06 4.42 52.77
CA LYS A 34 -6.45 5.71 52.44
C LYS A 34 -7.40 6.42 51.50
N VAL A 35 -8.02 7.49 51.97
CA VAL A 35 -8.76 8.43 51.15
C VAL A 35 -7.77 9.10 50.22
N VAL A 36 -7.74 8.68 48.98
CA VAL A 36 -6.99 9.36 47.92
C VAL A 36 -7.93 10.42 47.35
N PRO A 37 -7.61 11.69 47.36
CA PRO A 37 -8.42 12.73 46.73
C PRO A 37 -8.57 12.40 45.25
N ALA A 38 -9.80 12.54 44.74
CA ALA A 38 -10.11 12.28 43.34
C ALA A 38 -9.20 13.12 42.42
N PRO A 39 -8.59 12.51 41.38
CA PRO A 39 -7.83 13.27 40.43
C PRO A 39 -8.75 14.26 39.70
N ALA A 40 -8.32 15.51 39.64
CA ALA A 40 -9.01 16.56 38.92
C ALA A 40 -9.28 16.14 37.47
N PRO A 41 -10.46 16.46 36.88
CA PRO A 41 -10.77 16.09 35.51
C PRO A 41 -9.70 16.67 34.59
N ARG A 42 -8.98 15.77 33.89
CA ARG A 42 -8.01 16.19 32.88
C ARG A 42 -8.80 16.94 31.79
N PRO A 43 -8.30 18.10 31.32
CA PRO A 43 -8.95 18.80 30.21
C PRO A 43 -9.00 17.84 29.02
N VAL A 44 -10.23 17.57 28.58
CA VAL A 44 -10.45 16.82 27.34
C VAL A 44 -9.99 17.74 26.22
N VAL A 45 -8.76 17.54 25.75
CA VAL A 45 -8.26 18.17 24.53
C VAL A 45 -9.06 17.53 23.40
N VAL A 46 -10.12 18.21 22.98
CA VAL A 46 -10.84 17.86 21.75
C VAL A 46 -9.87 18.19 20.62
N GLU A 47 -9.06 17.20 20.20
CA GLU A 47 -8.31 17.31 18.96
C GLU A 47 -9.33 17.43 17.83
N GLU A 48 -9.58 18.66 17.39
CA GLU A 48 -10.25 18.90 16.13
C GLU A 48 -9.44 18.21 15.03
N HIS A 49 -9.88 17.01 14.62
CA HIS A 49 -9.34 16.35 13.44
C HIS A 49 -9.63 17.25 12.24
N LYS A 50 -8.70 18.17 11.94
CA LYS A 50 -8.71 18.96 10.71
C LYS A 50 -8.82 17.97 9.55
N LYS A 51 -10.00 17.91 8.95
CA LYS A 51 -10.23 17.11 7.72
C LYS A 51 -9.22 17.59 6.69
N ILE A 52 -8.20 16.78 6.43
CA ILE A 52 -7.21 17.07 5.39
C ILE A 52 -7.97 16.98 4.07
N ILE A 53 -8.33 18.12 3.50
CA ILE A 53 -8.95 18.20 2.18
C ILE A 53 -7.88 17.83 1.16
N ARG A 54 -7.93 16.61 0.65
CA ARG A 54 -7.02 16.13 -0.38
C ARG A 54 -7.45 16.71 -1.72
N ILE A 55 -6.58 17.52 -2.33
CA ILE A 55 -6.80 18.05 -3.69
C ILE A 55 -6.84 16.88 -4.67
N PRO A 56 -7.87 16.73 -5.53
CA PRO A 56 -7.98 15.68 -6.53
C PRO A 56 -6.76 15.66 -7.47
N PHE A 57 -6.43 14.48 -7.99
CA PHE A 57 -5.32 14.30 -8.92
C PHE A 57 -5.43 15.20 -10.15
N GLU A 58 -6.62 15.32 -10.70
CA GLU A 58 -6.94 16.20 -11.83
C GLU A 58 -6.48 17.64 -11.60
N LYS A 59 -6.90 18.25 -10.49
CA LYS A 59 -6.50 19.63 -10.15
C LYS A 59 -4.99 19.73 -9.95
N ARG A 60 -4.36 18.69 -9.39
CA ARG A 60 -2.90 18.67 -9.18
C ARG A 60 -2.12 18.58 -10.47
N ILE A 61 -2.58 17.77 -11.45
CA ILE A 61 -1.89 17.64 -12.74
C ILE A 61 -2.04 18.92 -13.58
N HIS A 62 -3.20 19.57 -13.56
CA HIS A 62 -3.41 20.85 -14.24
C HIS A 62 -2.55 21.98 -13.64
N ALA A 63 -2.34 21.98 -12.33
CA ALA A 63 -1.49 22.95 -11.63
C ALA A 63 0.00 22.59 -11.65
N ALA A 64 0.39 21.44 -12.23
CA ALA A 64 1.76 20.98 -12.25
C ALA A 64 2.64 21.72 -13.25
N ASP A 65 3.97 21.65 -13.04
CA ASP A 65 4.96 22.22 -13.95
C ASP A 65 4.86 21.62 -15.37
N PRO A 66 5.18 22.37 -16.43
CA PRO A 66 5.14 21.86 -17.81
C PRO A 66 5.96 20.59 -18.03
N VAL A 67 7.13 20.48 -17.41
CA VAL A 67 8.00 19.30 -17.50
C VAL A 67 7.30 18.06 -16.91
N LEU A 68 6.61 18.24 -15.76
CA LEU A 68 5.88 17.14 -15.14
C LEU A 68 4.70 16.69 -15.98
N LYS A 69 4.00 17.64 -16.65
CA LYS A 69 2.92 17.34 -17.61
C LYS A 69 3.43 16.57 -18.82
N ALA A 70 4.58 16.99 -19.38
CA ALA A 70 5.21 16.29 -20.50
C ALA A 70 5.59 14.85 -20.12
N HIS A 71 6.24 14.65 -18.97
CA HIS A 71 6.57 13.30 -18.46
C HIS A 71 5.30 12.46 -18.23
N PHE A 72 4.22 13.04 -17.73
CA PHE A 72 2.95 12.32 -17.53
C PHE A 72 2.35 11.90 -18.88
N ASN A 73 2.29 12.79 -19.86
CA ASN A 73 1.75 12.51 -21.20
C ASN A 73 2.54 11.37 -21.85
N GLU A 74 3.86 11.44 -21.81
CA GLU A 74 4.76 10.44 -22.39
C GLU A 74 4.58 9.07 -21.73
N LEU A 75 4.59 9.00 -20.38
CA LEU A 75 4.37 7.76 -19.65
C LEU A 75 2.98 7.18 -19.91
N LYS A 76 1.95 8.02 -19.96
CA LYS A 76 0.60 7.57 -20.24
C LYS A 76 0.46 7.00 -21.65
N SER A 77 1.05 7.65 -22.65
CA SER A 77 1.10 7.14 -24.03
C SER A 77 1.78 5.77 -24.10
N ASP A 78 2.95 5.63 -23.47
CA ASP A 78 3.69 4.35 -23.43
C ASP A 78 2.88 3.23 -22.76
N ILE A 79 2.23 3.52 -21.64
CA ILE A 79 1.43 2.52 -20.92
C ILE A 79 0.21 2.10 -21.75
N LEU A 80 -0.49 3.05 -22.36
CA LEU A 80 -1.68 2.76 -23.16
C LEU A 80 -1.37 1.95 -24.42
N ALA A 81 -0.14 2.05 -24.95
CA ALA A 81 0.33 1.24 -26.08
C ALA A 81 0.34 -0.27 -25.80
N TYR A 82 0.28 -0.71 -24.54
CA TYR A 82 0.11 -2.11 -24.16
C TYR A 82 -1.36 -2.58 -24.12
N GLY A 83 -2.31 -1.76 -24.56
CA GLY A 83 -3.73 -2.10 -24.58
C GLY A 83 -4.43 -2.08 -23.23
N VAL A 84 -3.78 -1.57 -22.19
CA VAL A 84 -4.38 -1.38 -20.86
C VAL A 84 -5.31 -0.19 -20.83
N LYS A 85 -6.28 -0.20 -19.90
CA LYS A 85 -7.25 0.91 -19.76
C LYS A 85 -6.85 1.82 -18.59
N SER A 86 -6.89 3.14 -18.83
CA SER A 86 -6.71 4.18 -17.82
C SER A 86 -8.00 4.37 -17.02
N ARG A 87 -7.88 4.48 -15.70
CA ARG A 87 -8.96 4.86 -14.79
C ARG A 87 -8.50 5.98 -13.87
N LEU A 88 -8.97 7.18 -14.15
CA LEU A 88 -8.70 8.34 -13.34
C LEU A 88 -9.48 8.29 -12.01
N SER A 89 -8.83 8.70 -10.93
CA SER A 89 -9.41 8.80 -9.58
C SER A 89 -8.83 10.01 -8.85
N ASN A 90 -9.44 10.39 -7.73
CA ASN A 90 -8.93 11.48 -6.88
C ASN A 90 -7.47 11.26 -6.42
N SER A 91 -7.01 10.02 -6.34
CA SER A 91 -5.67 9.67 -5.87
C SER A 91 -4.63 9.60 -6.98
N GLY A 92 -5.02 9.38 -8.22
CA GLY A 92 -4.12 9.19 -9.36
C GLY A 92 -4.79 8.50 -10.54
N ASP A 93 -4.01 8.24 -11.58
CA ASP A 93 -4.42 7.48 -12.75
C ASP A 93 -3.95 6.03 -12.61
N THR A 94 -4.86 5.08 -12.78
CA THR A 94 -4.62 3.64 -12.58
C THR A 94 -4.82 2.91 -13.90
N PHE A 95 -3.81 2.16 -14.32
CA PHE A 95 -3.80 1.40 -15.56
C PHE A 95 -4.07 -0.08 -15.30
N ARG A 96 -5.12 -0.60 -15.92
CA ARG A 96 -5.65 -1.94 -15.69
C ARG A 96 -5.93 -2.66 -16.99
N LEU A 97 -5.75 -3.97 -16.94
CA LEU A 97 -6.30 -4.87 -17.94
C LEU A 97 -7.15 -5.91 -17.19
N HIS A 98 -8.43 -6.01 -17.53
CA HIS A 98 -9.43 -6.79 -16.79
C HIS A 98 -9.46 -6.39 -15.30
N THR A 99 -9.14 -7.30 -14.40
CA THR A 99 -9.13 -7.09 -12.95
C THR A 99 -7.75 -6.69 -12.42
N LYS A 100 -6.67 -6.95 -13.16
CA LYS A 100 -5.29 -6.73 -12.72
C LYS A 100 -4.86 -5.28 -12.92
N THR A 101 -4.26 -4.71 -11.88
CA THR A 101 -3.62 -3.38 -11.93
C THR A 101 -2.14 -3.56 -12.23
N TYR A 102 -1.63 -2.91 -13.27
CA TYR A 102 -0.21 -2.95 -13.67
C TYR A 102 0.57 -1.77 -13.17
N VAL A 103 0.04 -0.58 -13.40
CA VAL A 103 0.71 0.67 -13.06
C VAL A 103 -0.31 1.65 -12.46
N LYS A 104 0.15 2.46 -11.52
CA LYS A 104 -0.60 3.62 -11.02
C LYS A 104 0.30 4.83 -10.96
N ILE A 105 -0.13 5.94 -11.54
CA ILE A 105 0.58 7.23 -11.52
C ILE A 105 -0.08 8.15 -10.52
N THR A 106 0.73 8.76 -9.64
CA THR A 106 0.29 9.79 -8.70
C THR A 106 1.28 10.95 -8.71
N ILE A 107 0.89 12.10 -8.15
CA ILE A 107 1.78 13.25 -7.98
C ILE A 107 2.19 13.36 -6.51
N ALA A 108 3.48 13.48 -6.27
CA ALA A 108 4.07 13.68 -4.94
C ALA A 108 5.01 14.90 -4.96
N GLY A 109 4.47 16.05 -4.57
CA GLY A 109 5.17 17.33 -4.70
C GLY A 109 5.43 17.68 -6.17
N LYS A 110 6.70 17.92 -6.51
CA LYS A 110 7.15 18.23 -7.89
C LYS A 110 7.60 17.00 -8.68
N ALA A 111 7.14 15.79 -8.35
CA ALA A 111 7.54 14.57 -9.01
C ALA A 111 6.32 13.66 -9.30
N LEU A 112 6.41 12.86 -10.36
CA LEU A 112 5.50 11.76 -10.56
C LEU A 112 5.96 10.58 -9.69
N LYS A 113 5.00 9.91 -9.07
CA LYS A 113 5.22 8.70 -8.29
C LYS A 113 4.45 7.56 -8.94
N LEU A 114 5.19 6.58 -9.41
CA LEU A 114 4.66 5.40 -10.08
C LEU A 114 4.68 4.21 -9.14
N TYR A 115 3.66 3.41 -9.23
CA TYR A 115 3.52 2.14 -8.53
C TYR A 115 3.38 1.04 -9.57
N PHE A 116 4.11 -0.08 -9.41
CA PHE A 116 4.19 -1.16 -10.40
C PHE A 116 3.80 -2.49 -9.79
N ALA A 117 3.18 -3.35 -10.60
CA ALA A 117 2.90 -4.74 -10.27
C ALA A 117 4.16 -5.62 -10.45
N LEU A 118 5.26 -5.23 -9.80
CA LEU A 118 6.54 -5.90 -9.82
C LEU A 118 6.93 -6.31 -8.39
N ASP A 119 7.60 -7.46 -8.24
CA ASP A 119 8.11 -7.88 -6.94
C ASP A 119 9.34 -7.02 -6.57
N PRO A 120 9.35 -6.33 -5.43
CA PRO A 120 10.51 -5.55 -4.99
C PRO A 120 11.80 -6.36 -4.89
N LYS A 121 11.72 -7.67 -4.60
CA LYS A 121 12.86 -8.56 -4.47
C LYS A 121 13.64 -8.74 -5.77
N ASP A 122 12.93 -8.72 -6.91
CA ASP A 122 13.57 -8.85 -8.24
C ASP A 122 14.48 -7.64 -8.56
N TYR A 123 14.37 -6.56 -7.77
CA TYR A 123 15.05 -5.29 -8.02
C TYR A 123 15.97 -4.83 -6.88
N GLU A 124 16.21 -5.67 -5.86
CA GLU A 124 17.07 -5.34 -4.71
C GLU A 124 18.52 -5.03 -5.14
N ASP A 125 19.03 -5.77 -6.14
CA ASP A 125 20.41 -5.60 -6.66
C ASP A 125 20.52 -4.41 -7.62
N THR A 126 19.43 -3.75 -7.97
CA THR A 126 19.47 -2.63 -8.91
C THR A 126 19.84 -1.33 -8.20
N LYS A 127 20.70 -0.53 -8.84
CA LYS A 127 21.07 0.83 -8.35
C LYS A 127 19.95 1.86 -8.55
N MET A 128 18.69 1.43 -8.69
CA MET A 128 17.56 2.33 -8.86
C MET A 128 16.96 2.69 -7.49
N PRO A 129 16.54 3.95 -7.27
CA PRO A 129 15.93 4.38 -6.02
C PRO A 129 14.46 3.90 -5.94
N LEU A 130 14.30 2.61 -5.74
CA LEU A 130 13.02 1.93 -5.60
C LEU A 130 12.62 1.85 -4.13
N ALA A 131 11.32 1.75 -3.86
CA ALA A 131 10.81 1.55 -2.51
C ALA A 131 9.69 0.50 -2.52
N ASP A 132 9.67 -0.36 -1.49
CA ASP A 132 8.58 -1.29 -1.27
C ASP A 132 7.48 -0.65 -0.41
N VAL A 133 6.25 -0.73 -0.89
CA VAL A 133 5.04 -0.31 -0.18
C VAL A 133 3.98 -1.42 -0.07
N GLY A 134 4.35 -2.64 -0.38
CA GLY A 134 3.46 -3.82 -0.36
C GLY A 134 2.88 -4.12 1.02
N HIS A 135 3.52 -3.64 2.11
CA HIS A 135 2.99 -3.73 3.47
C HIS A 135 1.66 -2.97 3.66
N LYS A 136 1.32 -2.04 2.76
CA LYS A 136 0.04 -1.31 2.76
C LYS A 136 -0.97 -2.05 1.91
N GLY A 137 -2.08 -2.50 2.47
CA GLY A 137 -3.10 -3.30 1.79
C GLY A 137 -3.56 -2.72 0.44
N ILE A 138 -3.64 -1.39 0.31
CA ILE A 138 -4.04 -0.69 -0.92
C ILE A 138 -3.02 -0.89 -2.07
N TYR A 139 -1.75 -1.15 -1.75
CA TYR A 139 -0.66 -1.29 -2.72
C TYR A 139 -0.13 -2.71 -2.82
N LYS A 140 -0.85 -3.70 -2.26
CA LYS A 140 -0.44 -5.11 -2.28
C LYS A 140 -0.23 -5.65 -3.71
N GLU A 141 -1.07 -5.21 -4.66
CA GLU A 141 -0.97 -5.61 -6.07
C GLU A 141 0.11 -4.85 -6.85
N ILE A 142 0.53 -3.68 -6.36
CA ILE A 142 1.50 -2.78 -7.00
C ILE A 142 2.54 -2.31 -5.98
N PRO A 143 3.35 -3.22 -5.40
CA PRO A 143 4.19 -2.93 -4.24
C PRO A 143 5.40 -2.07 -4.57
N LEU A 144 5.91 -2.13 -5.80
CA LEU A 144 7.13 -1.43 -6.18
C LEU A 144 6.85 0.04 -6.52
N VAL A 145 7.60 0.95 -5.93
CA VAL A 145 7.45 2.40 -6.12
C VAL A 145 8.69 3.02 -6.69
N PHE A 146 8.49 3.87 -7.70
CA PHE A 146 9.54 4.68 -8.30
C PHE A 146 9.09 6.15 -8.44
N LYS A 147 10.05 7.09 -8.30
CA LYS A 147 9.79 8.53 -8.47
C LYS A 147 10.49 9.05 -9.72
N VAL A 148 9.73 9.71 -10.58
CA VAL A 148 10.24 10.37 -11.80
C VAL A 148 10.37 11.86 -11.54
N LYS A 149 11.63 12.36 -11.66
CA LYS A 149 12.00 13.76 -11.47
C LYS A 149 12.80 14.34 -12.63
N SER A 150 13.38 13.49 -13.47
CA SER A 150 14.28 13.87 -14.58
C SER A 150 14.13 12.89 -15.73
N ASP A 151 14.68 13.24 -16.91
CA ASP A 151 14.62 12.40 -18.11
C ASP A 151 15.29 11.02 -17.89
N LEU A 152 16.37 10.97 -17.10
CA LEU A 152 16.98 9.68 -16.74
C LEU A 152 16.03 8.79 -15.95
N SER A 153 15.32 9.38 -14.99
CA SER A 153 14.29 8.64 -14.22
C SER A 153 13.08 8.29 -15.08
N LEU A 154 12.75 9.10 -16.08
CA LEU A 154 11.71 8.80 -17.05
C LEU A 154 12.03 7.56 -17.88
N ARG A 155 13.26 7.47 -18.44
CA ARG A 155 13.73 6.28 -19.18
C ARG A 155 13.69 5.01 -18.33
N ARG A 156 14.13 5.10 -17.07
CA ARG A 156 14.06 3.97 -16.13
C ARG A 156 12.61 3.57 -15.81
N ALA A 157 11.70 4.55 -15.70
CA ALA A 157 10.27 4.27 -15.50
C ALA A 157 9.68 3.52 -16.69
N LYS A 158 10.04 3.88 -17.93
CA LYS A 158 9.61 3.17 -19.15
C LYS A 158 10.10 1.72 -19.16
N GLN A 159 11.33 1.46 -18.72
CA GLN A 159 11.84 0.10 -18.57
C GLN A 159 11.01 -0.70 -17.56
N LEU A 160 10.74 -0.12 -16.38
CA LEU A 160 9.89 -0.77 -15.36
C LEU A 160 8.46 -1.02 -15.84
N ILE A 161 7.92 -0.14 -16.69
CA ILE A 161 6.62 -0.35 -17.36
C ILE A 161 6.71 -1.58 -18.26
N ALA A 162 7.73 -1.65 -19.12
CA ALA A 162 7.93 -2.78 -20.02
C ALA A 162 8.07 -4.10 -19.23
N ASP A 163 8.86 -4.11 -18.16
CA ASP A 163 9.03 -5.29 -17.30
C ASP A 163 7.70 -5.72 -16.65
N ALA A 164 6.89 -4.76 -16.16
CA ALA A 164 5.60 -5.05 -15.56
C ALA A 164 4.59 -5.63 -16.56
N MET A 165 4.63 -5.18 -17.80
CA MET A 165 3.76 -5.68 -18.87
C MET A 165 4.23 -7.01 -19.43
N ALA A 166 5.55 -7.20 -19.56
CA ALA A 166 6.17 -8.43 -20.06
C ALA A 166 5.87 -9.66 -19.18
N LYS A 167 5.69 -9.47 -17.86
CA LYS A 167 5.32 -10.57 -16.95
C LYS A 167 4.04 -11.30 -17.38
N ASP A 168 3.12 -10.61 -18.04
CA ASP A 168 1.87 -11.20 -18.55
C ASP A 168 1.87 -11.33 -20.07
N GLY A 169 3.02 -11.19 -20.71
CA GLY A 169 3.17 -11.33 -22.17
C GLY A 169 2.52 -10.20 -22.97
N LEU A 170 2.27 -9.05 -22.38
CA LEU A 170 1.74 -7.90 -23.10
C LEU A 170 2.83 -7.28 -23.98
N VAL A 171 2.51 -7.11 -25.26
CA VAL A 171 3.40 -6.51 -26.26
C VAL A 171 2.99 -5.08 -26.51
N GLN A 172 3.96 -4.18 -26.59
CA GLN A 172 3.73 -2.79 -26.91
C GLN A 172 3.33 -2.65 -28.38
N SER A 173 2.22 -1.97 -28.62
CA SER A 173 1.78 -1.53 -29.96
C SER A 173 2.35 -0.16 -30.28
N GLU A 174 1.86 0.47 -31.35
CA GLU A 174 2.26 1.83 -31.71
C GLU A 174 1.91 2.83 -30.59
N VAL A 175 2.89 3.65 -30.22
CA VAL A 175 2.73 4.67 -29.19
C VAL A 175 2.08 5.91 -29.81
N VAL A 176 0.89 6.25 -29.35
CA VAL A 176 0.17 7.46 -29.79
C VAL A 176 0.54 8.61 -28.85
N GLU A 177 1.32 9.55 -29.34
CA GLU A 177 1.64 10.77 -28.59
C GLU A 177 0.42 11.70 -28.57
N LYS A 178 -0.04 12.02 -27.36
CA LYS A 178 -1.21 12.87 -27.15
C LYS A 178 -1.06 13.71 -25.88
N ASP A 179 -1.65 14.90 -25.87
CA ASP A 179 -1.78 15.69 -24.65
C ASP A 179 -2.95 15.20 -23.78
N TRP A 180 -2.65 14.18 -23.00
CA TRP A 180 -3.62 13.56 -22.08
C TRP A 180 -4.05 14.47 -20.95
N VAL A 181 -3.20 15.45 -20.56
CA VAL A 181 -3.54 16.40 -19.50
C VAL A 181 -4.71 17.27 -19.91
N SER A 182 -4.76 17.73 -21.18
CA SER A 182 -5.86 18.55 -21.69
C SER A 182 -7.20 17.80 -21.81
N GLU A 183 -7.17 16.48 -21.79
CA GLU A 183 -8.37 15.62 -21.81
C GLU A 183 -8.92 15.26 -20.41
N ILE A 184 -8.11 15.45 -19.39
CA ILE A 184 -8.55 15.21 -18.01
C ILE A 184 -9.52 16.33 -17.61
N GLY A 185 -10.77 15.97 -17.26
CA GLY A 185 -11.79 16.90 -16.79
C GLY A 185 -12.75 17.42 -17.85
N LYS A 186 -12.70 16.87 -19.09
CA LYS A 186 -13.71 17.10 -20.13
C LYS A 186 -14.91 16.19 -19.96
#